data_741fdc730ed374549a13fdaa78563dcd
#
_entry.id   741fdc730ed374549a13fdaa78563dcd
#
_cell.length_a   1.000
_cell.length_b   1.000
_cell.length_c   1.000
_cell.angle_alpha   90.00
_cell.angle_beta   90.00
_cell.angle_gamma   90.00
#
_symmetry.space_group_name_H-M   'P 1'
#
loop_
_entity.id
_entity.type
_entity.pdbx_description
1 polymer ?
#
loop_
_entity_poly.entity_id
_entity_poly.type
_entity_poly.pdbx_seq_one_letter_code
_entity_poly.pdbx_strand_id
1 'polypeptide(L)'
;MNNRPLLAVGKIDFLMAGNLLLSFDNVKNGVPTMVVAAIFQKDPQAMFANPGEGYDKFSELAKAPTAFISKDGQFSFWQWMKAEHGFKDEQLKPYVFNVGPFTADKKSVQQGYSISEPVSMKAQGFDPVVHLLADNGFSTYSTTIETRAEMVRARPELVQKFVDASLIGWYNYLYGDNKAPTR
;
A
#
# COMPACT_ATOMS: atom_id res chain seq x y z
N MET A 1 -3.38 10.13 -4.26
CA MET A 1 -2.89 11.54 -4.18
C MET A 1 -1.72 11.55 -3.20
N ASN A 2 -0.56 12.04 -3.61
CA ASN A 2 0.61 12.09 -2.70
C ASN A 2 0.54 13.37 -1.85
N ASN A 3 0.26 13.24 -0.56
CA ASN A 3 0.13 14.36 0.38
C ASN A 3 1.44 14.70 1.14
N ARG A 4 2.55 14.01 0.87
CA ARG A 4 3.85 14.29 1.50
C ARG A 4 4.33 15.73 1.32
N PRO A 5 4.18 16.37 0.13
CA PRO A 5 4.52 17.78 -0.01
C PRO A 5 3.72 18.69 0.92
N LEU A 6 2.46 18.37 1.21
CA LEU A 6 1.64 19.15 2.14
C LEU A 6 2.14 19.03 3.59
N LEU A 7 2.60 17.83 3.98
CA LEU A 7 3.23 17.61 5.27
C LEU A 7 4.54 18.40 5.38
N ALA A 8 5.40 18.33 4.35
CA ALA A 8 6.69 19.01 4.33
C ALA A 8 6.57 20.53 4.51
N VAL A 9 5.57 21.16 3.87
CA VAL A 9 5.34 22.61 3.96
C VAL A 9 4.41 23.03 5.10
N GLY A 10 4.02 22.11 5.98
CA GLY A 10 3.23 22.39 7.17
C GLY A 10 1.74 22.66 6.93
N LYS A 11 1.20 22.33 5.75
CA LYS A 11 -0.25 22.46 5.47
C LYS A 11 -1.08 21.36 6.12
N ILE A 12 -0.46 20.24 6.47
CA ILE A 12 -1.03 19.19 7.31
C ILE A 12 -0.01 18.84 8.39
N ASP A 13 -0.46 18.37 9.54
CA ASP A 13 0.40 18.04 10.67
C ASP A 13 0.74 16.56 10.75
N PHE A 14 -0.19 15.71 10.34
CA PHE A 14 -0.02 14.26 10.27
C PHE A 14 -0.45 13.74 8.91
N LEU A 15 0.22 12.71 8.46
CA LEU A 15 -0.08 12.00 7.22
C LEU A 15 -0.19 10.51 7.51
N MET A 16 -1.31 9.91 7.15
CA MET A 16 -1.40 8.46 7.00
C MET A 16 -0.83 8.11 5.62
N ALA A 17 0.37 7.55 5.61
CA ALA A 17 1.15 7.27 4.41
C ALA A 17 1.01 5.80 3.96
N GLY A 18 1.73 5.42 2.92
CA GLY A 18 1.79 4.04 2.42
C GLY A 18 2.74 3.16 3.22
N ASN A 19 3.52 2.31 2.52
CA ASN A 19 4.50 1.47 3.18
C ASN A 19 5.73 2.28 3.64
N LEU A 20 6.45 1.72 4.61
CA LEU A 20 7.58 2.38 5.28
C LEU A 20 8.70 2.77 4.30
N LEU A 21 8.94 1.99 3.24
CA LEU A 21 10.04 2.25 2.31
C LEU A 21 9.87 3.57 1.57
N LEU A 22 8.63 4.03 1.36
CA LEU A 22 8.36 5.32 0.74
C LEU A 22 8.83 6.51 1.60
N SER A 23 9.03 6.33 2.91
CA SER A 23 9.54 7.37 3.80
C SER A 23 11.05 7.60 3.62
N PHE A 24 11.78 6.64 3.07
CA PHE A 24 13.22 6.81 2.76
C PHE A 24 13.46 7.86 1.66
N ASP A 25 12.49 8.09 0.77
CA ASP A 25 12.60 9.18 -0.21
C ASP A 25 12.64 10.55 0.47
N ASN A 26 11.93 10.72 1.59
CA ASN A 26 12.01 11.95 2.39
C ASN A 26 13.42 12.16 2.92
N VAL A 27 14.03 11.11 3.49
CA VAL A 27 15.41 11.16 4.01
C VAL A 27 16.38 11.48 2.87
N LYS A 28 16.27 10.81 1.73
CA LYS A 28 17.12 11.03 0.55
C LYS A 28 17.06 12.47 0.04
N ASN A 29 15.87 13.08 0.12
CA ASN A 29 15.64 14.45 -0.35
C ASN A 29 15.79 15.49 0.76
N GLY A 30 16.28 15.13 1.94
CA GLY A 30 16.49 16.04 3.07
C GLY A 30 15.18 16.61 3.65
N VAL A 31 14.05 15.95 3.43
CA VAL A 31 12.75 16.36 3.99
C VAL A 31 12.64 15.84 5.43
N PRO A 32 12.57 16.73 6.46
CA PRO A 32 12.68 16.34 7.86
C PRO A 32 11.36 15.80 8.42
N THR A 33 10.94 14.62 7.95
CA THR A 33 9.79 13.89 8.50
C THR A 33 10.24 12.72 9.37
N MET A 34 9.34 12.24 10.21
CA MET A 34 9.51 11.05 11.05
C MET A 34 8.27 10.17 10.95
N VAL A 35 8.48 8.86 10.88
CA VAL A 35 7.44 7.86 11.07
C VAL A 35 7.30 7.62 12.57
N VAL A 36 6.10 7.81 13.10
CA VAL A 36 5.81 7.70 14.54
C VAL A 36 4.96 6.49 14.90
N ALA A 37 4.28 5.88 13.92
CA ALA A 37 3.55 4.62 14.09
C ALA A 37 3.34 3.91 12.76
N ALA A 38 2.97 2.63 12.81
CA ALA A 38 2.50 1.86 11.66
C ALA A 38 1.24 1.08 12.06
N ILE A 39 0.20 1.17 11.24
CA ILE A 39 -1.06 0.48 11.47
C ILE A 39 -0.95 -0.99 11.08
N PHE A 40 -0.40 -1.27 9.90
CA PHE A 40 -0.19 -2.65 9.46
C PHE A 40 1.25 -3.09 9.73
N GLN A 41 1.39 -4.11 10.58
CA GLN A 41 2.67 -4.77 10.87
C GLN A 41 3.11 -5.68 9.70
N LYS A 42 2.17 -6.08 8.87
CA LYS A 42 2.34 -6.83 7.62
C LYS A 42 1.62 -6.06 6.52
N ASP A 43 2.34 -5.64 5.50
CA ASP A 43 1.78 -4.85 4.40
C ASP A 43 0.70 -5.66 3.65
N PRO A 44 -0.55 -5.16 3.53
CA PRO A 44 -1.61 -5.84 2.78
C PRO A 44 -1.44 -5.74 1.26
N GLN A 45 -0.34 -5.17 0.78
CA GLN A 45 -0.04 -5.06 -0.65
C GLN A 45 0.05 -6.44 -1.28
N ALA A 46 -0.68 -6.64 -2.37
CA ALA A 46 -0.75 -7.90 -3.09
C ALA A 46 -0.64 -7.70 -4.61
N MET A 47 -0.32 -8.79 -5.30
CA MET A 47 -0.56 -8.93 -6.72
C MET A 47 -1.77 -9.84 -6.94
N PHE A 48 -2.63 -9.45 -7.87
CA PHE A 48 -3.77 -10.23 -8.32
C PHE A 48 -3.51 -10.83 -9.67
N ALA A 49 -4.00 -12.05 -9.87
CA ALA A 49 -3.96 -12.74 -11.15
C ALA A 49 -5.35 -13.26 -11.51
N ASN A 50 -5.59 -13.45 -12.81
CA ASN A 50 -6.80 -14.10 -13.28
C ASN A 50 -6.70 -15.61 -13.04
N PRO A 51 -7.74 -16.26 -12.51
CA PRO A 51 -7.72 -17.70 -12.26
C PRO A 51 -7.64 -18.51 -13.56
N GLY A 52 -6.90 -19.60 -13.54
CA GLY A 52 -6.77 -20.52 -14.68
C GLY A 52 -5.78 -20.08 -15.77
N GLU A 53 -5.07 -18.97 -15.60
CA GLU A 53 -4.14 -18.44 -16.58
C GLU A 53 -2.66 -18.86 -16.32
N GLY A 54 -2.43 -19.75 -15.35
CA GLY A 54 -1.09 -20.25 -15.02
C GLY A 54 -0.30 -19.33 -14.08
N TYR A 55 -1.00 -18.51 -13.28
CA TYR A 55 -0.44 -17.60 -12.31
C TYR A 55 -0.82 -17.97 -10.87
N ASP A 56 -1.01 -19.27 -10.61
CA ASP A 56 -1.41 -19.76 -9.29
C ASP A 56 -0.27 -19.67 -8.25
N LYS A 57 0.98 -19.56 -8.70
CA LYS A 57 2.15 -19.35 -7.86
C LYS A 57 2.74 -17.95 -8.10
N PHE A 58 3.20 -17.31 -7.03
CA PHE A 58 3.84 -15.99 -7.11
C PHE A 58 5.01 -15.96 -8.11
N SER A 59 5.83 -17.00 -8.13
CA SER A 59 6.98 -17.12 -9.06
C SER A 59 6.59 -17.13 -10.55
N GLU A 60 5.32 -17.33 -10.86
CA GLU A 60 4.83 -17.38 -12.24
C GLU A 60 4.30 -16.03 -12.73
N LEU A 61 4.05 -15.09 -11.81
CA LEU A 61 3.52 -13.76 -12.15
C LEU A 61 4.45 -12.98 -13.09
N ALA A 62 5.76 -13.20 -13.01
CA ALA A 62 6.73 -12.55 -13.89
C ALA A 62 6.60 -12.96 -15.38
N LYS A 63 5.85 -14.04 -15.68
CA LYS A 63 5.55 -14.47 -17.04
C LYS A 63 4.41 -13.67 -17.68
N ALA A 64 3.65 -12.92 -16.89
CA ALA A 64 2.54 -12.12 -17.38
C ALA A 64 3.04 -11.00 -18.30
N PRO A 65 2.46 -10.82 -19.50
CA PRO A 65 2.91 -9.79 -20.43
C PRO A 65 2.59 -8.37 -19.94
N THR A 66 1.65 -8.22 -19.01
CA THR A 66 1.20 -6.94 -18.49
C THR A 66 1.09 -6.97 -16.97
N ALA A 67 1.66 -5.97 -16.31
CA ALA A 67 1.53 -5.73 -14.87
C ALA A 67 1.00 -4.30 -14.61
N PHE A 68 -0.19 -4.19 -14.06
CA PHE A 68 -0.79 -2.91 -13.69
C PHE A 68 -0.27 -2.47 -12.32
N ILE A 69 0.60 -1.47 -12.30
CA ILE A 69 1.29 -0.98 -11.10
C ILE A 69 1.09 0.54 -10.97
N SER A 70 0.72 1.01 -9.78
CA SER A 70 0.62 2.43 -9.49
C SER A 70 1.99 3.09 -9.44
N LYS A 71 2.03 4.41 -9.56
CA LYS A 71 3.27 5.17 -9.48
C LYS A 71 4.02 4.91 -8.17
N ASP A 72 3.32 4.87 -7.04
CA ASP A 72 3.95 4.60 -5.73
C ASP A 72 4.48 3.16 -5.65
N GLY A 73 3.79 2.19 -6.25
CA GLY A 73 4.25 0.80 -6.36
C GLY A 73 5.55 0.66 -7.17
N GLN A 74 5.71 1.48 -8.23
CA GLN A 74 6.93 1.49 -9.04
C GLN A 74 8.17 1.94 -8.28
N PHE A 75 8.02 2.82 -7.28
CA PHE A 75 9.12 3.29 -6.43
C PHE A 75 9.40 2.40 -5.22
N SER A 76 8.54 1.42 -4.93
CA SER A 76 8.70 0.53 -3.77
C SER A 76 8.85 -0.94 -4.21
N PHE A 77 7.77 -1.74 -4.11
CA PHE A 77 7.84 -3.18 -4.31
C PHE A 77 8.17 -3.61 -5.75
N TRP A 78 7.91 -2.78 -6.76
CA TRP A 78 8.26 -3.11 -8.14
C TRP A 78 9.77 -3.29 -8.34
N GLN A 79 10.59 -2.47 -7.66
CA GLN A 79 12.04 -2.61 -7.74
C GLN A 79 12.50 -3.95 -7.14
N TRP A 80 11.90 -4.35 -6.03
CA TRP A 80 12.12 -5.65 -5.43
C TRP A 80 11.63 -6.79 -6.35
N MET A 81 10.45 -6.68 -6.95
CA MET A 81 9.93 -7.67 -7.89
C MET A 81 10.85 -7.86 -9.10
N LYS A 82 11.47 -6.77 -9.60
CA LYS A 82 12.48 -6.88 -10.68
C LYS A 82 13.75 -7.59 -10.21
N ALA A 83 14.25 -7.22 -9.06
CA ALA A 83 15.52 -7.74 -8.54
C ALA A 83 15.42 -9.23 -8.17
N GLU A 84 14.35 -9.65 -7.51
CA GLU A 84 14.23 -10.97 -6.90
C GLU A 84 13.36 -11.95 -7.71
N HIS A 85 12.43 -11.45 -8.55
CA HIS A 85 11.43 -12.28 -9.20
C HIS A 85 11.41 -12.18 -10.73
N GLY A 86 12.35 -11.41 -11.32
CA GLY A 86 12.56 -11.38 -12.76
C GLY A 86 11.50 -10.58 -13.57
N PHE A 87 10.73 -9.70 -12.91
CA PHE A 87 9.85 -8.76 -13.60
C PHE A 87 10.65 -7.77 -14.44
N LYS A 88 10.03 -7.18 -15.45
CA LYS A 88 10.67 -6.25 -16.39
C LYS A 88 9.82 -5.01 -16.59
N ASP A 89 10.48 -3.88 -16.82
CA ASP A 89 9.77 -2.59 -17.00
C ASP A 89 8.88 -2.56 -18.26
N GLU A 90 9.14 -3.41 -19.26
CA GLU A 90 8.30 -3.55 -20.44
C GLU A 90 6.90 -4.08 -20.13
N GLN A 91 6.70 -4.76 -18.99
CA GLN A 91 5.41 -5.28 -18.53
C GLN A 91 4.54 -4.18 -17.90
N LEU A 92 5.15 -3.05 -17.49
CA LEU A 92 4.46 -2.01 -16.74
C LEU A 92 3.35 -1.33 -17.52
N LYS A 93 2.18 -1.29 -16.91
CA LYS A 93 1.07 -0.41 -17.28
C LYS A 93 0.60 0.35 -16.02
N PRO A 94 0.13 1.60 -16.17
CA PRO A 94 -0.31 2.37 -15.02
C PRO A 94 -1.59 1.77 -14.41
N TYR A 95 -1.55 1.54 -13.10
CA TYR A 95 -2.76 1.27 -12.30
C TYR A 95 -3.29 2.58 -11.74
N VAL A 96 -4.53 2.90 -12.09
CA VAL A 96 -5.21 4.15 -11.71
C VAL A 96 -6.42 3.88 -10.81
N PHE A 97 -6.33 2.85 -9.97
CA PHE A 97 -7.37 2.43 -9.02
C PHE A 97 -8.69 2.00 -9.73
N ASN A 98 -8.55 1.43 -10.91
CA ASN A 98 -9.63 0.83 -11.68
C ASN A 98 -9.24 -0.60 -12.06
N VAL A 99 -10.04 -1.58 -11.64
CA VAL A 99 -9.80 -3.01 -11.90
C VAL A 99 -10.27 -3.49 -13.28
N GLY A 100 -11.02 -2.66 -14.00
CA GLY A 100 -11.59 -2.99 -15.31
C GLY A 100 -10.56 -3.47 -16.34
N PRO A 101 -9.44 -2.78 -16.54
CA PRO A 101 -8.39 -3.23 -17.46
C PRO A 101 -7.84 -4.61 -17.12
N PHE A 102 -7.63 -4.90 -15.83
CA PHE A 102 -7.14 -6.19 -15.35
C PHE A 102 -8.18 -7.32 -15.58
N THR A 103 -9.44 -7.07 -15.27
CA THR A 103 -10.50 -8.07 -15.46
C THR A 103 -10.78 -8.35 -16.94
N ALA A 104 -10.52 -7.39 -17.83
CA ALA A 104 -10.65 -7.54 -19.28
C ALA A 104 -9.45 -8.26 -19.92
N ASP A 105 -8.23 -8.04 -19.42
CA ASP A 105 -7.00 -8.71 -19.90
C ASP A 105 -6.65 -9.90 -19.01
N LYS A 106 -7.08 -11.09 -19.43
CA LYS A 106 -6.90 -12.33 -18.66
C LYS A 106 -5.44 -12.69 -18.39
N LYS A 107 -4.52 -12.26 -19.24
CA LYS A 107 -3.08 -12.52 -19.09
C LYS A 107 -2.33 -11.46 -18.29
N SER A 108 -3.03 -10.46 -17.78
CA SER A 108 -2.43 -9.44 -16.95
C SER A 108 -2.41 -9.82 -15.46
N VAL A 109 -1.53 -9.14 -14.72
CA VAL A 109 -1.50 -9.12 -13.26
C VAL A 109 -1.64 -7.69 -12.78
N GLN A 110 -2.17 -7.49 -11.58
CA GLN A 110 -2.44 -6.15 -11.04
C GLN A 110 -2.09 -6.06 -9.57
N GLN A 111 -1.52 -4.94 -9.14
CA GLN A 111 -1.39 -4.61 -7.73
C GLN A 111 -2.74 -4.26 -7.09
N GLY A 112 -2.80 -4.38 -5.78
CA GLY A 112 -3.87 -3.85 -4.94
C GLY A 112 -3.69 -4.28 -3.49
N TYR A 113 -4.65 -3.98 -2.66
CA TYR A 113 -4.66 -4.42 -1.28
C TYR A 113 -5.54 -5.65 -1.10
N SER A 114 -5.02 -6.68 -0.47
CA SER A 114 -5.74 -7.94 -0.22
C SER A 114 -7.03 -7.76 0.58
N ILE A 115 -7.18 -6.64 1.25
CA ILE A 115 -8.34 -6.28 2.09
C ILE A 115 -9.39 -5.40 1.39
N SER A 116 -9.16 -4.94 0.15
CA SER A 116 -10.09 -4.04 -0.55
C SER A 116 -10.49 -4.53 -1.93
N GLU A 117 -9.57 -4.59 -2.90
CA GLU A 117 -9.90 -4.93 -4.28
C GLU A 117 -10.59 -6.29 -4.46
N PRO A 118 -10.17 -7.38 -3.76
CA PRO A 118 -10.86 -8.66 -3.89
C PRO A 118 -12.34 -8.60 -3.48
N VAL A 119 -12.69 -7.76 -2.50
CA VAL A 119 -14.08 -7.57 -2.07
C VAL A 119 -14.91 -6.96 -3.20
N SER A 120 -14.38 -5.90 -3.83
CA SER A 120 -15.07 -5.25 -4.95
C SER A 120 -15.13 -6.13 -6.21
N MET A 121 -14.10 -6.92 -6.47
CA MET A 121 -14.05 -7.87 -7.58
C MET A 121 -15.08 -9.01 -7.38
N LYS A 122 -15.15 -9.58 -6.17
CA LYS A 122 -16.14 -10.62 -5.82
C LYS A 122 -17.58 -10.14 -5.96
N ALA A 123 -17.84 -8.90 -5.56
CA ALA A 123 -19.17 -8.28 -5.75
C ALA A 123 -19.56 -8.16 -7.24
N GLN A 124 -18.58 -8.15 -8.14
CA GLN A 124 -18.76 -8.15 -9.59
C GLN A 124 -18.72 -9.57 -10.22
N GLY A 125 -18.69 -10.62 -9.38
CA GLY A 125 -18.64 -12.02 -9.83
C GLY A 125 -17.24 -12.49 -10.27
N PHE A 126 -16.19 -11.78 -9.90
CA PHE A 126 -14.81 -12.10 -10.23
C PHE A 126 -14.01 -12.42 -8.96
N ASP A 127 -13.44 -13.62 -8.87
CA ASP A 127 -12.62 -14.08 -7.75
C ASP A 127 -11.15 -14.20 -8.18
N PRO A 128 -10.30 -13.21 -7.90
CA PRO A 128 -8.90 -13.21 -8.31
C PRO A 128 -8.07 -14.21 -7.48
N VAL A 129 -6.98 -14.72 -8.07
CA VAL A 129 -5.89 -15.30 -7.30
C VAL A 129 -5.13 -14.16 -6.61
N VAL A 130 -4.95 -14.27 -5.29
CA VAL A 130 -4.35 -13.20 -4.47
C VAL A 130 -2.99 -13.66 -3.97
N HIS A 131 -1.95 -12.92 -4.31
CA HIS A 131 -0.58 -13.15 -3.86
C HIS A 131 -0.12 -12.00 -2.97
N LEU A 132 -0.13 -12.20 -1.65
CA LEU A 132 0.37 -11.20 -0.71
C LEU A 132 1.88 -11.06 -0.84
N LEU A 133 2.39 -9.85 -1.08
CA LEU A 133 3.82 -9.62 -1.28
C LEU A 133 4.64 -9.96 -0.03
N ALA A 134 4.08 -9.70 1.15
CA ALA A 134 4.72 -10.01 2.42
C ALA A 134 4.95 -11.52 2.63
N ASP A 135 4.11 -12.38 2.04
CA ASP A 135 4.30 -13.85 2.11
C ASP A 135 5.38 -14.36 1.13
N ASN A 136 5.80 -13.48 0.23
CA ASN A 136 6.78 -13.80 -0.82
C ASN A 136 8.11 -13.04 -0.64
N GLY A 137 8.34 -12.45 0.54
CA GLY A 137 9.61 -11.82 0.91
C GLY A 137 9.61 -10.30 0.97
N PHE A 138 8.56 -9.61 0.53
CA PHE A 138 8.45 -8.15 0.68
C PHE A 138 7.89 -7.80 2.06
N SER A 139 8.71 -7.92 3.09
CA SER A 139 8.31 -7.65 4.47
C SER A 139 8.55 -6.19 4.83
N THR A 140 7.49 -5.41 5.00
CA THR A 140 7.54 -4.02 5.46
C THR A 140 6.29 -3.67 6.26
N TYR A 141 6.40 -2.63 7.08
CA TYR A 141 5.23 -1.98 7.70
C TYR A 141 4.47 -1.15 6.67
N SER A 142 3.17 -1.01 6.85
CA SER A 142 2.33 -0.21 5.97
C SER A 142 1.31 0.63 6.73
N THR A 143 0.73 1.60 6.02
CA THR A 143 -0.16 2.62 6.61
C THR A 143 0.53 3.28 7.80
N THR A 144 1.72 3.84 7.51
CA THR A 144 2.53 4.54 8.50
C THR A 144 1.91 5.90 8.84
N ILE A 145 2.05 6.31 10.11
CA ILE A 145 1.74 7.68 10.53
C ILE A 145 3.04 8.48 10.50
N GLU A 146 3.06 9.51 9.67
CA GLU A 146 4.20 10.41 9.49
C GLU A 146 3.86 11.81 10.00
N THR A 147 4.85 12.49 10.58
CA THR A 147 4.79 13.92 10.94
C THR A 147 6.15 14.59 10.72
N ARG A 148 6.21 15.91 10.84
CA ARG A 148 7.49 16.64 10.76
C ARG A 148 8.36 16.36 11.99
N ALA A 149 9.67 16.23 11.80
CA ALA A 149 10.61 16.07 12.90
C ALA A 149 10.58 17.23 13.91
N GLU A 150 10.27 18.45 13.44
CA GLU A 150 10.02 19.62 14.30
C GLU A 150 8.82 19.40 15.22
N MET A 151 7.71 18.85 14.71
CA MET A 151 6.51 18.54 15.50
C MET A 151 6.83 17.57 16.64
N VAL A 152 7.63 16.53 16.36
CA VAL A 152 8.05 15.56 17.38
C VAL A 152 8.87 16.23 18.49
N ARG A 153 9.76 17.17 18.14
CA ARG A 153 10.59 17.89 19.12
C ARG A 153 9.81 18.95 19.90
N ALA A 154 8.98 19.73 19.21
CA ALA A 154 8.32 20.89 19.80
C ALA A 154 7.01 20.52 20.54
N ARG A 155 6.33 19.45 20.10
CA ARG A 155 5.00 19.07 20.62
C ARG A 155 4.86 17.55 20.79
N PRO A 156 5.76 16.88 21.53
CA PRO A 156 5.78 15.41 21.66
C PRO A 156 4.47 14.86 22.23
N GLU A 157 3.84 15.58 23.17
CA GLU A 157 2.56 15.17 23.76
C GLU A 157 1.41 15.17 22.74
N LEU A 158 1.41 16.11 21.79
CA LEU A 158 0.41 16.12 20.72
C LEU A 158 0.60 14.92 19.79
N VAL A 159 1.87 14.60 19.46
CA VAL A 159 2.20 13.44 18.64
C VAL A 159 1.74 12.15 19.33
N GLN A 160 2.03 12.01 20.63
CA GLN A 160 1.58 10.85 21.39
C GLN A 160 0.05 10.72 21.43
N LYS A 161 -0.66 11.81 21.73
CA LYS A 161 -2.14 11.83 21.72
C LYS A 161 -2.73 11.44 20.38
N PHE A 162 -2.10 11.89 19.28
CA PHE A 162 -2.57 11.54 17.93
C PHE A 162 -2.37 10.04 17.65
N VAL A 163 -1.22 9.48 18.01
CA VAL A 163 -0.94 8.04 17.87
C VAL A 163 -1.91 7.23 18.72
N ASP A 164 -2.08 7.57 20.00
CA ASP A 164 -2.98 6.87 20.92
C ASP A 164 -4.43 6.89 20.41
N ALA A 165 -4.92 8.05 19.99
CA ALA A 165 -6.27 8.20 19.43
C ALA A 165 -6.44 7.36 18.15
N SER A 166 -5.41 7.30 17.30
CA SER A 166 -5.42 6.47 16.09
C SER A 166 -5.49 4.98 16.42
N LEU A 167 -4.71 4.52 17.39
CA LEU A 167 -4.71 3.11 17.85
C LEU A 167 -6.06 2.74 18.47
N ILE A 168 -6.61 3.60 19.33
CA ILE A 168 -7.93 3.40 19.93
C ILE A 168 -9.01 3.35 18.85
N GLY A 169 -8.94 4.24 17.85
CA GLY A 169 -9.88 4.27 16.73
C GLY A 169 -9.86 2.96 15.94
N TRP A 170 -8.67 2.46 15.61
CA TRP A 170 -8.51 1.18 14.92
C TRP A 170 -9.00 -0.01 15.78
N TYR A 171 -8.67 -0.02 17.07
CA TYR A 171 -9.14 -1.05 17.98
C TYR A 171 -10.68 -1.10 18.05
N ASN A 172 -11.31 0.07 18.21
CA ASN A 172 -12.76 0.18 18.24
C ASN A 172 -13.41 -0.24 16.91
N TYR A 173 -12.79 0.12 15.78
CA TYR A 173 -13.27 -0.29 14.47
C TYR A 173 -13.21 -1.81 14.27
N LEU A 174 -12.15 -2.47 14.72
CA LEU A 174 -11.94 -3.91 14.53
C LEU A 174 -12.71 -4.76 15.54
N TYR A 175 -12.83 -4.31 16.78
CA TYR A 175 -13.30 -5.14 17.89
C TYR A 175 -14.47 -4.52 18.67
N GLY A 176 -14.80 -3.26 18.43
CA GLY A 176 -15.88 -2.54 19.08
C GLY A 176 -17.19 -2.59 18.30
N ASP A 177 -18.17 -1.76 18.70
CA ASP A 177 -19.38 -1.54 17.93
C ASP A 177 -19.12 -0.64 16.72
N ASN A 178 -18.82 -1.27 15.60
CA ASN A 178 -18.53 -0.59 14.33
C ASN A 178 -19.79 -0.34 13.47
N LYS A 179 -21.00 -0.56 14.01
CA LYS A 179 -22.27 -0.35 13.32
C LYS A 179 -22.72 1.12 13.30
N ALA A 180 -22.04 2.00 14.02
CA ALA A 180 -22.32 3.41 13.94
C ALA A 180 -22.10 3.90 12.50
N PRO A 181 -23.07 4.59 11.87
CA PRO A 181 -22.91 5.04 10.50
C PRO A 181 -21.70 5.99 10.43
N THR A 182 -20.76 5.67 9.59
CA THR A 182 -19.76 6.62 9.12
C THR A 182 -20.48 7.73 8.36
N ARG A 183 -20.76 8.84 9.05
CA ARG A 183 -21.27 10.08 8.45
C ARG A 183 -20.12 10.86 7.82
#